data_793346440d14f4d166ec9c16afa2b4e4
#
_entry.id   793346440d14f4d166ec9c16afa2b4e4
#
_cell.length_a   1.000
_cell.length_b   1.000
_cell.length_c   1.000
_cell.angle_alpha   90.00
_cell.angle_beta   90.00
_cell.angle_gamma   90.00
#
_symmetry.space_group_name_H-M   'P 1'
#
loop_
_entity.id
_entity.type
_entity.pdbx_description
1 polymer ?
#
loop_
_entity_poly.entity_id
_entity_poly.type
_entity_poly.pdbx_seq_one_letter_code
_entity_poly.pdbx_strand_id
1 'polypeptide(L)'
;DLEVALRSRCEAAVNKPGSVTLPAKKLYEVVRALPDGDVNIETDKNGTSVKVSGGQFSSKMPTLPREDFPSLPEAGGGVKATINGKSLLQMVTKTQFAITGEDTRFYLNGAQFILKPDDMTLVATDGHRLALVTNKHDGKKGDDIKAILPRKTLAELARLLAEGDHEVQYERGENHLFFEIGPRLLISRMIDGQFPAYDRVIPKGNDKSVEFERDRLTQAVKRVAILSNERSRAVKMILEKGKVDVTSSSPEFGEAHEPITVDYSGPSLTICFNAQYVLDFLNVVESEIVALELKDEVSQAVMKPVGADGYDYTYVIM
;
A
#
# COMPACT_ATOMS: atom_id res chain seq x y z
N ASP A 1 -17.64 6.35 3.75
CA ASP A 1 -17.90 5.89 5.12
C ASP A 1 -17.30 6.89 6.14
N LEU A 2 -17.25 6.52 7.40
CA LEU A 2 -16.75 7.41 8.46
C LEU A 2 -15.20 7.48 8.54
N GLU A 3 -14.50 6.65 7.79
CA GLU A 3 -13.02 6.61 7.78
C GLU A 3 -12.44 7.33 6.58
N VAL A 4 -13.06 7.13 5.39
CA VAL A 4 -12.56 7.68 4.13
C VAL A 4 -13.70 8.32 3.35
N ALA A 5 -13.46 9.52 2.85
CA ALA A 5 -14.34 10.21 1.93
C ALA A 5 -13.57 10.72 0.72
N LEU A 6 -14.22 10.75 -0.43
CA LEU A 6 -13.67 11.28 -1.68
C LEU A 6 -14.59 12.37 -2.19
N ARG A 7 -14.01 13.54 -2.46
CA ARG A 7 -14.67 14.64 -3.18
C ARG A 7 -14.01 14.77 -4.56
N SER A 8 -14.81 14.83 -5.59
CA SER A 8 -14.34 15.07 -6.96
C SER A 8 -15.18 16.14 -7.62
N ARG A 9 -14.62 16.81 -8.62
CA ARG A 9 -15.32 17.79 -9.45
C ARG A 9 -15.19 17.36 -10.91
N CYS A 10 -16.26 17.56 -11.67
CA CYS A 10 -16.26 17.41 -13.12
C CYS A 10 -17.03 18.59 -13.73
N GLU A 11 -16.72 18.90 -14.97
CA GLU A 11 -17.48 19.88 -15.72
C GLU A 11 -18.86 19.32 -16.07
N ALA A 12 -19.89 20.17 -15.94
CA ALA A 12 -21.26 19.83 -16.28
C ALA A 12 -22.07 21.09 -16.64
N ALA A 13 -23.01 20.94 -17.56
CA ALA A 13 -24.01 21.97 -17.83
C ALA A 13 -25.12 21.89 -16.78
N VAL A 14 -25.11 22.81 -15.81
CA VAL A 14 -26.06 22.81 -14.70
C VAL A 14 -27.24 23.76 -15.03
N ASN A 15 -28.38 23.20 -15.42
CA ASN A 15 -29.59 23.98 -15.68
C ASN A 15 -30.28 24.44 -14.39
N LYS A 16 -30.29 23.57 -13.38
CA LYS A 16 -30.86 23.87 -12.07
C LYS A 16 -29.95 23.33 -10.98
N PRO A 17 -29.37 24.20 -10.14
CA PRO A 17 -28.52 23.75 -9.04
C PRO A 17 -29.33 22.99 -8.00
N GLY A 18 -28.69 21.99 -7.38
CA GLY A 18 -29.29 21.18 -6.34
C GLY A 18 -28.31 20.17 -5.77
N SER A 19 -28.76 19.38 -4.80
CA SER A 19 -27.98 18.29 -4.23
C SER A 19 -28.88 17.12 -3.89
N VAL A 20 -28.39 15.90 -4.12
CA VAL A 20 -29.10 14.65 -3.83
C VAL A 20 -28.12 13.62 -3.31
N THR A 21 -28.61 12.67 -2.52
CA THR A 21 -27.84 11.53 -2.04
C THR A 21 -28.33 10.27 -2.75
N LEU A 22 -27.40 9.54 -3.36
CA LEU A 22 -27.66 8.33 -4.12
C LEU A 22 -26.74 7.19 -3.66
N PRO A 23 -27.18 5.91 -3.79
CA PRO A 23 -26.29 4.77 -3.61
C PRO A 23 -25.19 4.76 -4.65
N ALA A 24 -23.94 5.12 -4.24
CA ALA A 24 -22.82 5.34 -5.13
C ALA A 24 -22.52 4.13 -6.05
N LYS A 25 -22.58 2.90 -5.51
CA LYS A 25 -22.36 1.68 -6.28
C LYS A 25 -23.36 1.54 -7.43
N LYS A 26 -24.65 1.83 -7.17
CA LYS A 26 -25.68 1.74 -8.21
C LYS A 26 -25.57 2.84 -9.25
N LEU A 27 -25.26 4.05 -8.84
CA LEU A 27 -24.97 5.14 -9.78
C LEU A 27 -23.79 4.77 -10.69
N TYR A 28 -22.69 4.26 -10.10
CA TYR A 28 -21.55 3.82 -10.87
C TYR A 28 -21.87 2.70 -11.87
N GLU A 29 -22.61 1.66 -11.44
CA GLU A 29 -23.04 0.56 -12.31
C GLU A 29 -23.87 1.07 -13.50
N VAL A 30 -24.80 1.99 -13.25
CA VAL A 30 -25.64 2.62 -14.28
C VAL A 30 -24.80 3.43 -15.25
N VAL A 31 -24.01 4.38 -14.74
CA VAL A 31 -23.20 5.27 -15.59
C VAL A 31 -22.20 4.47 -16.44
N ARG A 32 -21.57 3.45 -15.87
CA ARG A 32 -20.63 2.58 -16.59
C ARG A 32 -21.27 1.76 -17.71
N ALA A 33 -22.56 1.47 -17.58
CA ALA A 33 -23.32 0.69 -18.58
C ALA A 33 -23.92 1.56 -19.70
N LEU A 34 -23.87 2.89 -19.58
CA LEU A 34 -24.35 3.80 -20.62
C LEU A 34 -23.43 3.75 -21.84
N PRO A 35 -24.00 3.94 -23.05
CA PRO A 35 -23.19 4.17 -24.25
C PRO A 35 -22.43 5.49 -24.13
N ASP A 36 -21.37 5.64 -24.93
CA ASP A 36 -20.63 6.89 -25.04
C ASP A 36 -21.57 8.05 -25.43
N GLY A 37 -21.46 9.16 -24.71
CA GLY A 37 -22.29 10.34 -24.92
C GLY A 37 -22.61 11.07 -23.63
N ASP A 38 -23.56 12.01 -23.73
CA ASP A 38 -23.98 12.82 -22.61
C ASP A 38 -24.80 12.02 -21.59
N VAL A 39 -24.52 12.25 -20.32
CA VAL A 39 -25.27 11.71 -19.18
C VAL A 39 -26.10 12.83 -18.57
N ASN A 40 -27.42 12.64 -18.53
CA ASN A 40 -28.35 13.57 -17.93
C ASN A 40 -28.79 13.06 -16.56
N ILE A 41 -28.73 13.93 -15.55
CA ILE A 41 -29.17 13.65 -14.17
C ILE A 41 -30.23 14.67 -13.80
N GLU A 42 -31.45 14.18 -13.55
CA GLU A 42 -32.62 15.03 -13.24
C GLU A 42 -33.28 14.55 -11.95
N THR A 43 -33.56 15.46 -11.03
CA THR A 43 -34.36 15.18 -9.84
C THR A 43 -35.83 15.40 -10.12
N ASP A 44 -36.71 14.60 -9.52
CA ASP A 44 -38.14 14.90 -9.51
C ASP A 44 -38.44 16.16 -8.68
N LYS A 45 -39.69 16.65 -8.76
CA LYS A 45 -40.12 17.89 -8.10
C LYS A 45 -39.97 17.87 -6.58
N ASN A 46 -40.04 16.67 -6.00
CA ASN A 46 -40.02 16.46 -4.55
C ASN A 46 -38.64 16.02 -4.05
N GLY A 47 -37.66 15.79 -4.93
CA GLY A 47 -36.31 15.32 -4.56
C GLY A 47 -36.28 13.85 -4.06
N THR A 48 -37.36 13.08 -4.29
CA THR A 48 -37.48 11.69 -3.82
C THR A 48 -36.90 10.67 -4.79
N SER A 49 -36.65 11.08 -6.02
CA SER A 49 -36.02 10.24 -7.04
C SER A 49 -35.17 11.03 -8.01
N VAL A 50 -34.18 10.35 -8.58
CA VAL A 50 -33.30 10.86 -9.63
C VAL A 50 -33.46 9.99 -10.86
N LYS A 51 -33.64 10.63 -12.00
CA LYS A 51 -33.55 10.02 -13.31
C LYS A 51 -32.14 10.19 -13.84
N VAL A 52 -31.49 9.08 -14.20
CA VAL A 52 -30.19 9.06 -14.89
C VAL A 52 -30.42 8.49 -16.28
N SER A 53 -30.04 9.23 -17.33
CA SER A 53 -30.28 8.82 -18.71
C SER A 53 -29.11 9.16 -19.62
N GLY A 54 -28.93 8.34 -20.68
CA GLY A 54 -27.95 8.52 -21.74
C GLY A 54 -28.33 7.70 -22.96
N GLY A 55 -28.26 8.26 -24.17
CA GLY A 55 -28.77 7.64 -25.36
C GLY A 55 -30.27 7.33 -25.27
N GLN A 56 -30.63 6.08 -25.48
CA GLN A 56 -32.03 5.61 -25.33
C GLN A 56 -32.33 5.00 -23.94
N PHE A 57 -31.30 4.91 -23.08
CA PHE A 57 -31.46 4.37 -21.73
C PHE A 57 -31.94 5.42 -20.74
N SER A 58 -32.84 5.02 -19.85
CA SER A 58 -33.30 5.84 -18.75
C SER A 58 -33.57 4.98 -17.52
N SER A 59 -33.04 5.40 -16.39
CA SER A 59 -33.28 4.76 -15.10
C SER A 59 -33.91 5.76 -14.12
N LYS A 60 -34.61 5.25 -13.12
CA LYS A 60 -35.11 6.05 -11.99
C LYS A 60 -34.64 5.39 -10.69
N MET A 61 -33.89 6.15 -9.88
CA MET A 61 -33.38 5.67 -8.62
C MET A 61 -33.97 6.50 -7.46
N PRO A 62 -34.36 5.85 -6.34
CA PRO A 62 -34.76 6.58 -5.14
C PRO A 62 -33.56 7.33 -4.54
N THR A 63 -33.82 8.50 -3.99
CA THR A 63 -32.83 9.27 -3.23
C THR A 63 -32.84 8.87 -1.77
N LEU A 64 -31.76 9.15 -1.07
CA LEU A 64 -31.68 9.17 0.39
C LEU A 64 -31.84 10.62 0.88
N PRO A 65 -32.32 10.85 2.12
CA PRO A 65 -32.35 12.19 2.69
C PRO A 65 -30.94 12.81 2.66
N ARG A 66 -30.87 14.08 2.29
CA ARG A 66 -29.58 14.80 2.22
C ARG A 66 -28.95 14.91 3.61
N GLU A 67 -29.78 15.04 4.62
CA GLU A 67 -29.39 15.20 6.03
C GLU A 67 -28.65 13.96 6.56
N ASP A 68 -28.92 12.80 5.97
CA ASP A 68 -28.25 11.54 6.33
C ASP A 68 -26.83 11.42 5.75
N PHE A 69 -26.45 12.31 4.81
CA PHE A 69 -25.09 12.32 4.28
C PHE A 69 -24.14 12.96 5.29
N PRO A 70 -23.07 12.24 5.69
CA PRO A 70 -22.11 12.77 6.66
C PRO A 70 -21.51 14.10 6.24
N SER A 71 -21.39 15.04 7.18
CA SER A 71 -20.62 16.26 6.94
C SER A 71 -19.16 15.91 6.74
N LEU A 72 -18.58 16.37 5.65
CA LEU A 72 -17.15 16.15 5.37
C LEU A 72 -16.32 17.18 6.14
N PRO A 73 -15.24 16.76 6.81
CA PRO A 73 -14.28 17.69 7.37
C PRO A 73 -13.71 18.61 6.29
N GLU A 74 -13.42 19.84 6.65
CA GLU A 74 -12.78 20.79 5.75
C GLU A 74 -11.29 20.90 6.04
N ALA A 75 -10.48 20.96 4.99
CA ALA A 75 -9.07 21.29 5.09
C ALA A 75 -8.93 22.77 5.52
N GLY A 76 -8.03 23.03 6.43
CA GLY A 76 -7.74 24.41 6.86
C GLY A 76 -7.07 24.46 8.22
N GLY A 77 -5.90 25.13 8.29
CA GLY A 77 -5.14 25.32 9.52
C GLY A 77 -4.21 24.20 9.92
N GLY A 78 -4.15 23.13 9.16
CA GLY A 78 -3.17 22.03 9.36
C GLY A 78 -1.81 22.31 8.73
N VAL A 79 -0.86 21.40 8.96
CA VAL A 79 0.46 21.47 8.33
C VAL A 79 0.36 20.94 6.91
N LYS A 80 0.86 21.74 5.95
CA LYS A 80 0.76 21.46 4.51
C LYS A 80 2.10 21.07 3.90
N ALA A 81 2.05 20.24 2.87
CA ALA A 81 3.20 19.90 2.05
C ALA A 81 2.76 19.50 0.64
N THR A 82 3.63 19.75 -0.33
CA THR A 82 3.46 19.23 -1.70
C THR A 82 4.33 17.98 -1.84
N ILE A 83 3.75 16.86 -2.28
CA ILE A 83 4.41 15.56 -2.38
C ILE A 83 4.37 15.11 -3.83
N ASN A 84 5.48 14.57 -4.32
CA ASN A 84 5.51 13.93 -5.62
C ASN A 84 4.65 12.65 -5.61
N GLY A 85 3.65 12.59 -6.49
CA GLY A 85 2.68 11.49 -6.51
C GLY A 85 3.29 10.14 -6.90
N LYS A 86 4.28 10.11 -7.79
CA LYS A 86 4.99 8.86 -8.16
C LYS A 86 5.76 8.30 -6.98
N SER A 87 6.48 9.16 -6.26
CA SER A 87 7.21 8.76 -5.05
C SER A 87 6.26 8.24 -3.97
N LEU A 88 5.14 8.90 -3.77
CA LEU A 88 4.12 8.45 -2.81
C LEU A 88 3.51 7.10 -3.22
N LEU A 89 3.15 6.93 -4.50
CA LEU A 89 2.65 5.66 -5.04
C LEU A 89 3.66 4.52 -4.84
N GLN A 90 4.94 4.77 -5.16
CA GLN A 90 6.02 3.82 -4.95
C GLN A 90 6.12 3.38 -3.48
N MET A 91 6.10 4.33 -2.55
CA MET A 91 6.14 4.04 -1.12
C MET A 91 4.95 3.20 -0.67
N VAL A 92 3.74 3.57 -1.09
CA VAL A 92 2.52 2.82 -0.76
C VAL A 92 2.59 1.39 -1.31
N THR A 93 2.97 1.22 -2.56
CA THR A 93 3.08 -0.10 -3.20
C THR A 93 4.07 -1.00 -2.48
N LYS A 94 5.21 -0.44 -2.04
CA LYS A 94 6.29 -1.19 -1.38
C LYS A 94 6.04 -1.48 0.12
N THR A 95 4.98 -0.93 0.72
CA THR A 95 4.74 -1.09 2.16
C THR A 95 3.36 -1.65 2.52
N GLN A 96 2.31 -1.38 1.74
CA GLN A 96 0.92 -1.68 2.11
C GLN A 96 0.65 -3.19 2.38
N PHE A 97 1.41 -4.10 1.76
CA PHE A 97 1.25 -5.54 1.95
C PHE A 97 1.70 -6.01 3.35
N ALA A 98 2.52 -5.22 4.05
CA ALA A 98 2.97 -5.50 5.41
C ALA A 98 2.03 -4.96 6.50
N ILE A 99 0.91 -4.33 6.13
CA ILE A 99 -0.11 -3.87 7.06
C ILE A 99 -1.01 -5.05 7.45
N THR A 100 -1.36 -5.15 8.73
CA THR A 100 -2.33 -6.15 9.20
C THR A 100 -3.71 -5.94 8.58
N GLY A 101 -4.48 -7.02 8.48
CA GLY A 101 -5.88 -6.93 8.03
C GLY A 101 -6.79 -6.37 9.12
N GLU A 102 -6.80 -7.05 10.25
CA GLU A 102 -7.55 -6.72 11.47
C GLU A 102 -6.73 -7.22 12.65
N ASP A 103 -6.06 -6.32 13.36
CA ASP A 103 -5.30 -6.62 14.56
C ASP A 103 -5.91 -5.85 15.74
N THR A 104 -5.90 -6.46 16.92
CA THR A 104 -6.30 -5.79 18.17
C THR A 104 -5.39 -4.60 18.49
N ARG A 105 -4.15 -4.64 18.02
CA ARG A 105 -3.20 -3.53 17.99
C ARG A 105 -3.55 -2.61 16.82
N PHE A 106 -4.65 -1.87 16.92
CA PHE A 106 -5.25 -1.07 15.84
C PHE A 106 -4.27 -0.15 15.13
N TYR A 107 -3.20 0.30 15.80
CA TYR A 107 -2.13 1.09 15.18
C TYR A 107 -1.33 0.34 14.12
N LEU A 108 -1.42 -1.00 14.05
CA LEU A 108 -0.83 -1.82 12.97
C LEU A 108 -1.76 -2.01 11.76
N ASN A 109 -3.01 -1.55 11.86
CA ASN A 109 -3.97 -1.58 10.73
C ASN A 109 -3.73 -0.43 9.73
N GLY A 110 -2.58 0.21 9.84
CA GLY A 110 -2.10 1.28 8.97
C GLY A 110 -0.59 1.32 8.89
N ALA A 111 -0.08 2.24 8.07
CA ALA A 111 1.35 2.53 7.97
C ALA A 111 1.67 3.89 8.56
N GLN A 112 2.81 4.02 9.25
CA GLN A 112 3.30 5.30 9.72
C GLN A 112 3.94 6.07 8.58
N PHE A 113 3.38 7.22 8.27
CA PHE A 113 3.95 8.19 7.36
C PHE A 113 4.68 9.27 8.17
N ILE A 114 5.92 9.53 7.80
CA ILE A 114 6.78 10.55 8.40
C ILE A 114 7.26 11.45 7.29
N LEU A 115 6.93 12.73 7.38
CA LEU A 115 7.37 13.74 6.45
C LEU A 115 8.30 14.71 7.16
N LYS A 116 9.55 14.76 6.72
CA LYS A 116 10.60 15.65 7.19
C LYS A 116 10.93 16.70 6.11
N PRO A 117 11.76 17.71 6.41
CA PRO A 117 12.16 18.70 5.40
C PRO A 117 12.80 18.11 4.14
N ASP A 118 13.65 17.09 4.30
CA ASP A 118 14.50 16.55 3.23
C ASP A 118 14.12 15.12 2.80
N ASP A 119 13.28 14.44 3.58
CA ASP A 119 12.85 13.07 3.29
C ASP A 119 11.42 12.79 3.73
N MET A 120 10.83 11.79 3.11
CA MET A 120 9.57 11.19 3.55
C MET A 120 9.74 9.69 3.71
N THR A 121 9.18 9.14 4.78
CA THR A 121 9.29 7.72 5.12
C THR A 121 7.90 7.14 5.30
N LEU A 122 7.68 5.94 4.77
CA LEU A 122 6.50 5.13 5.04
C LEU A 122 6.93 3.78 5.58
N VAL A 123 6.38 3.39 6.72
CA VAL A 123 6.72 2.12 7.38
C VAL A 123 5.46 1.38 7.78
N ALA A 124 5.42 0.08 7.48
CA ALA A 124 4.35 -0.83 7.84
C ALA A 124 4.90 -2.11 8.46
N THR A 125 4.18 -2.69 9.40
CA THR A 125 4.52 -3.98 10.02
C THR A 125 3.27 -4.68 10.54
N ASP A 126 3.28 -6.01 10.51
CA ASP A 126 2.28 -6.89 11.12
C ASP A 126 2.83 -7.61 12.37
N GLY A 127 4.08 -7.30 12.76
CA GLY A 127 4.79 -7.94 13.87
C GLY A 127 5.59 -9.18 13.45
N HIS A 128 5.49 -9.65 12.21
CA HIS A 128 6.27 -10.75 11.62
C HIS A 128 7.20 -10.28 10.52
N ARG A 129 6.90 -9.14 9.93
CA ARG A 129 7.68 -8.50 8.88
C ARG A 129 7.53 -6.99 8.97
N LEU A 130 8.47 -6.26 8.40
CA LEU A 130 8.45 -4.81 8.36
C LEU A 130 8.93 -4.33 6.99
N ALA A 131 8.17 -3.46 6.38
CA ALA A 131 8.53 -2.77 5.13
C ALA A 131 8.72 -1.28 5.39
N LEU A 132 9.89 -0.75 5.05
CA LEU A 132 10.26 0.64 5.25
C LEU A 132 10.83 1.21 3.96
N VAL A 133 10.21 2.28 3.47
CA VAL A 133 10.68 3.02 2.29
C VAL A 133 10.91 4.47 2.67
N THR A 134 12.05 5.01 2.26
CA THR A 134 12.38 6.42 2.41
C THR A 134 12.71 7.01 1.05
N ASN A 135 12.03 8.09 0.68
CA ASN A 135 12.30 8.88 -0.52
C ASN A 135 12.77 10.28 -0.13
N LYS A 136 13.61 10.88 -0.96
CA LYS A 136 13.91 12.30 -0.82
C LYS A 136 12.67 13.15 -1.08
N HIS A 137 12.56 14.24 -0.35
CA HIS A 137 11.45 15.17 -0.45
C HIS A 137 11.99 16.59 -0.36
N ASP A 138 11.65 17.40 -1.35
CA ASP A 138 12.02 18.82 -1.36
C ASP A 138 10.76 19.66 -1.14
N GLY A 139 10.74 20.51 -0.13
CA GLY A 139 9.69 21.54 -0.07
C GLY A 139 8.89 21.69 1.19
N LYS A 140 9.19 20.93 2.27
CA LYS A 140 8.60 21.20 3.58
C LYS A 140 9.51 22.13 4.40
N LYS A 141 8.89 23.17 5.00
CA LYS A 141 9.54 23.98 6.04
C LYS A 141 8.86 23.68 7.38
N GLY A 142 9.62 23.39 8.43
CA GLY A 142 9.11 23.18 9.79
C GLY A 142 9.35 21.79 10.35
N ASP A 143 8.65 21.45 11.44
CA ASP A 143 8.83 20.22 12.19
C ASP A 143 8.35 18.97 11.43
N ASP A 144 8.82 17.80 11.86
CA ASP A 144 8.39 16.52 11.33
C ASP A 144 6.88 16.32 11.48
N ILE A 145 6.23 15.87 10.41
CA ILE A 145 4.85 15.44 10.45
C ILE A 145 4.82 13.92 10.55
N LYS A 146 4.10 13.40 11.56
CA LYS A 146 3.89 11.95 11.71
C LYS A 146 2.39 11.67 11.74
N ALA A 147 1.97 10.66 10.98
CA ALA A 147 0.58 10.20 10.96
C ALA A 147 0.53 8.70 10.65
N ILE A 148 -0.43 7.98 11.23
CA ILE A 148 -0.71 6.60 10.87
C ILE A 148 -1.86 6.61 9.85
N LEU A 149 -1.54 6.25 8.62
CA LEU A 149 -2.48 6.18 7.50
C LEU A 149 -3.18 4.81 7.51
N PRO A 150 -4.51 4.76 7.58
CA PRO A 150 -5.24 3.49 7.52
C PRO A 150 -4.96 2.74 6.21
N ARG A 151 -4.98 1.41 6.28
CA ARG A 151 -4.83 0.53 5.11
C ARG A 151 -5.76 0.91 3.95
N LYS A 152 -7.01 1.24 4.27
CA LYS A 152 -8.01 1.64 3.27
C LYS A 152 -7.64 2.94 2.57
N THR A 153 -7.13 3.92 3.31
CA THR A 153 -6.63 5.18 2.75
C THR A 153 -5.48 4.95 1.77
N LEU A 154 -4.52 4.10 2.16
CA LEU A 154 -3.38 3.78 1.30
C LEU A 154 -3.82 3.06 0.02
N ALA A 155 -4.80 2.16 0.10
CA ALA A 155 -5.36 1.50 -1.08
C ALA A 155 -6.04 2.50 -2.04
N GLU A 156 -6.81 3.46 -1.51
CA GLU A 156 -7.43 4.51 -2.34
C GLU A 156 -6.40 5.50 -2.89
N LEU A 157 -5.37 5.86 -2.12
CA LEU A 157 -4.25 6.66 -2.62
C LEU A 157 -3.56 5.97 -3.79
N ALA A 158 -3.21 4.69 -3.65
CA ALA A 158 -2.56 3.94 -4.72
C ALA A 158 -3.42 3.93 -6.00
N ARG A 159 -4.73 3.75 -5.86
CA ARG A 159 -5.66 3.77 -7.00
C ARG A 159 -5.72 5.14 -7.68
N LEU A 160 -5.82 6.21 -6.90
CA LEU A 160 -5.90 7.58 -7.44
C LEU A 160 -4.59 8.01 -8.10
N LEU A 161 -3.45 7.67 -7.50
CA LEU A 161 -2.13 8.03 -7.99
C LEU A 161 -1.73 7.22 -9.25
N ALA A 162 -2.27 6.03 -9.44
CA ALA A 162 -2.04 5.23 -10.64
C ALA A 162 -2.71 5.79 -11.91
N GLU A 163 -3.64 6.74 -11.78
CA GLU A 163 -4.37 7.32 -12.91
C GLU A 163 -3.58 8.40 -13.66
N GLY A 164 -2.44 8.87 -13.14
CA GLY A 164 -1.62 9.88 -13.79
C GLY A 164 -0.48 10.42 -12.94
N ASP A 165 0.29 11.31 -13.54
CA ASP A 165 1.41 11.99 -12.85
C ASP A 165 0.89 13.28 -12.22
N HIS A 166 0.66 13.25 -10.92
CA HIS A 166 0.12 14.36 -10.15
C HIS A 166 1.04 14.73 -8.99
N GLU A 167 1.12 16.01 -8.71
CA GLU A 167 1.53 16.47 -7.38
C GLU A 167 0.36 16.28 -6.41
N VAL A 168 0.68 15.90 -5.18
CA VAL A 168 -0.27 15.72 -4.10
C VAL A 168 -0.14 16.88 -3.13
N GLN A 169 -1.19 17.68 -2.96
CA GLN A 169 -1.26 18.66 -1.90
C GLN A 169 -1.75 17.94 -0.64
N TYR A 170 -0.83 17.73 0.28
CA TYR A 170 -1.08 17.05 1.55
C TYR A 170 -1.31 18.07 2.66
N GLU A 171 -2.32 17.81 3.48
CA GLU A 171 -2.53 18.57 4.72
C GLU A 171 -2.86 17.60 5.85
N ARG A 172 -2.15 17.74 6.98
CA ARG A 172 -2.47 17.05 8.23
C ARG A 172 -3.24 18.01 9.14
N GLY A 173 -4.53 17.74 9.33
CA GLY A 173 -5.36 18.35 10.37
C GLY A 173 -5.18 17.66 11.72
N GLU A 174 -6.07 17.96 12.66
CA GLU A 174 -6.04 17.37 14.01
C GLU A 174 -6.27 15.85 13.99
N ASN A 175 -7.38 15.40 13.39
CA ASN A 175 -7.78 13.99 13.31
C ASN A 175 -7.96 13.49 11.88
N HIS A 176 -7.73 14.34 10.89
CA HIS A 176 -7.94 14.02 9.48
C HIS A 176 -6.73 14.37 8.63
N LEU A 177 -6.59 13.62 7.56
CA LEU A 177 -5.61 13.79 6.50
C LEU A 177 -6.33 14.14 5.21
N PHE A 178 -5.79 15.09 4.49
CA PHE A 178 -6.31 15.58 3.23
C PHE A 178 -5.27 15.40 2.15
N PHE A 179 -5.67 14.78 1.05
CA PHE A 179 -4.81 14.57 -0.12
C PHE A 179 -5.55 15.10 -1.36
N GLU A 180 -5.12 16.25 -1.85
CA GLU A 180 -5.66 16.82 -3.09
C GLU A 180 -4.80 16.33 -4.26
N ILE A 181 -5.44 15.65 -5.21
CA ILE A 181 -4.82 14.98 -6.36
C ILE A 181 -5.60 15.42 -7.60
N GLY A 182 -5.11 16.42 -8.31
CA GLY A 182 -5.85 17.03 -9.40
C GLY A 182 -7.24 17.54 -8.95
N PRO A 183 -8.34 17.13 -9.59
CA PRO A 183 -9.69 17.57 -9.22
C PRO A 183 -10.29 16.82 -8.01
N ARG A 184 -9.53 15.93 -7.38
CA ARG A 184 -10.01 15.03 -6.34
C ARG A 184 -9.39 15.36 -5.00
N LEU A 185 -10.20 15.31 -3.95
CA LEU A 185 -9.78 15.45 -2.56
C LEU A 185 -10.15 14.17 -1.80
N LEU A 186 -9.14 13.41 -1.42
CA LEU A 186 -9.29 12.27 -0.52
C LEU A 186 -9.16 12.78 0.92
N ILE A 187 -10.15 12.47 1.75
CA ILE A 187 -10.20 12.81 3.16
C ILE A 187 -10.16 11.51 3.94
N SER A 188 -9.25 11.40 4.88
CA SER A 188 -9.09 10.21 5.72
C SER A 188 -9.02 10.57 7.18
N ARG A 189 -9.69 9.81 8.02
CA ARG A 189 -9.42 9.83 9.45
C ARG A 189 -8.07 9.17 9.72
N MET A 190 -7.26 9.74 10.61
CA MET A 190 -6.03 9.10 11.08
C MET A 190 -6.35 7.96 12.05
N ILE A 191 -5.44 6.99 12.15
CA ILE A 191 -5.42 6.06 13.28
C ILE A 191 -4.74 6.76 14.45
N ASP A 192 -5.46 6.83 15.58
CA ASP A 192 -4.93 7.34 16.82
C ASP A 192 -4.00 6.31 17.46
N GLY A 193 -2.93 6.77 18.11
CA GLY A 193 -2.01 5.90 18.83
C GLY A 193 -0.55 6.14 18.46
N GLN A 194 0.30 5.34 19.11
CA GLN A 194 1.74 5.39 18.89
C GLN A 194 2.18 4.18 18.08
N PHE A 195 2.74 4.42 16.90
CA PHE A 195 3.35 3.36 16.09
C PHE A 195 4.57 2.78 16.81
N PRO A 196 4.85 1.47 16.70
CA PRO A 196 6.00 0.84 17.35
C PRO A 196 7.33 1.51 16.99
N ALA A 197 8.29 1.44 17.92
CA ALA A 197 9.65 1.90 17.69
C ALA A 197 10.39 0.95 16.73
N TYR A 198 10.04 1.02 15.44
CA TYR A 198 10.49 0.11 14.39
C TYR A 198 12.01 0.13 14.17
N ASP A 199 12.68 1.23 14.48
CA ASP A 199 14.15 1.34 14.38
C ASP A 199 14.89 0.30 15.20
N ARG A 200 14.26 -0.23 16.27
CA ARG A 200 14.82 -1.26 17.13
C ARG A 200 14.72 -2.66 16.54
N VAL A 201 13.84 -2.84 15.59
CA VAL A 201 13.58 -4.13 14.94
C VAL A 201 14.49 -4.35 13.74
N ILE A 202 14.97 -3.27 13.13
CA ILE A 202 15.90 -3.33 11.99
C ILE A 202 17.26 -3.82 12.48
N PRO A 203 17.73 -5.00 12.04
CA PRO A 203 19.00 -5.56 12.51
C PRO A 203 20.17 -4.71 12.03
N LYS A 204 21.14 -4.49 12.91
CA LYS A 204 22.36 -3.71 12.62
C LYS A 204 23.62 -4.55 12.50
N GLY A 205 23.49 -5.87 12.62
CA GLY A 205 24.64 -6.78 12.71
C GLY A 205 24.59 -7.94 11.73
N ASN A 206 23.83 -7.81 10.63
CA ASN A 206 23.83 -8.79 9.54
C ASN A 206 25.11 -8.65 8.76
N ASP A 207 25.99 -9.65 8.87
CA ASP A 207 27.35 -9.68 8.33
C ASP A 207 27.51 -10.64 7.13
N LYS A 208 26.45 -11.34 6.76
CA LYS A 208 26.38 -12.25 5.63
C LYS A 208 25.38 -11.70 4.62
N SER A 209 25.79 -11.60 3.37
CA SER A 209 24.93 -11.13 2.28
C SER A 209 25.00 -12.09 1.11
N VAL A 210 23.86 -12.35 0.51
CA VAL A 210 23.74 -13.12 -0.73
C VAL A 210 22.84 -12.36 -1.70
N GLU A 211 23.29 -12.21 -2.95
CA GLU A 211 22.52 -11.58 -3.99
C GLU A 211 21.86 -12.61 -4.90
N PHE A 212 20.66 -12.30 -5.33
CA PHE A 212 19.86 -13.12 -6.22
C PHE A 212 19.33 -12.30 -7.39
N GLU A 213 19.24 -12.93 -8.55
CA GLU A 213 18.33 -12.45 -9.58
C GLU A 213 16.90 -12.57 -9.05
N ARG A 214 16.18 -11.43 -8.99
CA ARG A 214 14.83 -11.34 -8.44
C ARG A 214 13.87 -12.38 -9.02
N ASP A 215 13.82 -12.49 -10.35
CA ASP A 215 12.89 -13.38 -11.03
C ASP A 215 13.25 -14.85 -10.79
N ARG A 216 14.53 -15.17 -10.73
CA ARG A 216 15.01 -16.53 -10.41
C ARG A 216 14.59 -16.95 -9.01
N LEU A 217 14.84 -16.09 -8.01
CA LEU A 217 14.43 -16.36 -6.63
C LEU A 217 12.90 -16.47 -6.53
N THR A 218 12.15 -15.53 -7.19
CA THR A 218 10.70 -15.54 -7.20
C THR A 218 10.13 -16.86 -7.70
N GLN A 219 10.65 -17.37 -8.82
CA GLN A 219 10.17 -18.60 -9.43
C GLN A 219 10.53 -19.82 -8.57
N ALA A 220 11.74 -19.86 -7.99
CA ALA A 220 12.15 -20.96 -7.10
C ALA A 220 11.27 -21.02 -5.85
N VAL A 221 11.07 -19.88 -5.16
CA VAL A 221 10.20 -19.83 -3.98
C VAL A 221 8.76 -20.22 -4.32
N LYS A 222 8.20 -19.72 -5.44
CA LYS A 222 6.85 -20.10 -5.90
C LYS A 222 6.70 -21.60 -6.10
N ARG A 223 7.65 -22.25 -6.80
CA ARG A 223 7.60 -23.71 -7.06
C ARG A 223 7.74 -24.53 -5.81
N VAL A 224 8.73 -24.19 -4.99
CA VAL A 224 9.01 -24.93 -3.76
C VAL A 224 7.86 -24.76 -2.75
N ALA A 225 7.24 -23.59 -2.68
CA ALA A 225 6.14 -23.34 -1.77
C ALA A 225 4.87 -24.18 -2.05
N ILE A 226 4.73 -24.76 -3.25
CA ILE A 226 3.58 -25.62 -3.61
C ILE A 226 3.46 -26.82 -2.66
N LEU A 227 4.57 -27.39 -2.24
CA LEU A 227 4.62 -28.53 -1.33
C LEU A 227 4.92 -28.14 0.14
N SER A 228 4.84 -26.86 0.47
CA SER A 228 4.99 -26.39 1.83
C SER A 228 3.74 -26.70 2.67
N ASN A 229 3.92 -26.74 3.99
CA ASN A 229 2.79 -26.84 4.91
C ASN A 229 1.85 -25.64 4.77
N GLU A 230 0.56 -25.85 4.62
CA GLU A 230 -0.44 -24.79 4.36
C GLU A 230 -0.54 -23.73 5.46
N ARG A 231 -0.26 -24.10 6.72
CA ARG A 231 -0.33 -23.17 7.86
C ARG A 231 0.90 -22.30 7.97
N SER A 232 2.09 -22.89 7.94
CA SER A 232 3.35 -22.17 8.12
C SER A 232 3.84 -21.53 6.83
N ARG A 233 3.49 -22.12 5.67
CA ARG A 233 4.05 -21.77 4.35
C ARG A 233 5.56 -21.66 4.38
N ALA A 234 6.19 -22.51 5.20
CA ALA A 234 7.62 -22.44 5.46
C ALA A 234 8.42 -22.95 4.25
N VAL A 235 9.37 -22.12 3.83
CA VAL A 235 10.44 -22.51 2.91
C VAL A 235 11.77 -22.34 3.64
N LYS A 236 12.65 -23.30 3.46
CA LYS A 236 13.98 -23.33 4.03
C LYS A 236 14.98 -22.92 2.95
N MET A 237 15.90 -22.02 3.27
CA MET A 237 17.03 -21.64 2.45
C MET A 237 18.31 -22.16 3.11
N ILE A 238 19.04 -23.01 2.39
CA ILE A 238 20.31 -23.58 2.83
C ILE A 238 21.40 -22.89 2.01
N LEU A 239 22.13 -22.01 2.65
CA LEU A 239 23.25 -21.28 2.03
C LEU A 239 24.50 -22.14 2.13
N GLU A 240 25.15 -22.36 1.01
CA GLU A 240 26.44 -23.03 0.90
C GLU A 240 27.32 -22.28 -0.12
N LYS A 241 28.60 -22.57 -0.13
CA LYS A 241 29.51 -21.93 -1.07
C LYS A 241 29.03 -22.12 -2.51
N GLY A 242 28.76 -21.01 -3.21
CA GLY A 242 28.35 -20.97 -4.62
C GLY A 242 26.88 -21.29 -4.90
N LYS A 243 26.06 -21.63 -3.88
CA LYS A 243 24.64 -21.97 -4.08
C LYS A 243 23.76 -21.70 -2.86
N VAL A 244 22.49 -21.50 -3.11
CA VAL A 244 21.42 -21.57 -2.11
C VAL A 244 20.42 -22.61 -2.54
N ASP A 245 20.14 -23.58 -1.67
CA ASP A 245 19.12 -24.60 -1.92
C ASP A 245 17.82 -24.16 -1.23
N VAL A 246 16.77 -23.92 -2.01
CA VAL A 246 15.44 -23.54 -1.53
C VAL A 246 14.62 -24.82 -1.41
N THR A 247 14.15 -25.13 -0.21
CA THR A 247 13.46 -26.40 0.06
C THR A 247 12.17 -26.20 0.85
N SER A 248 11.24 -27.13 0.68
CA SER A 248 10.07 -27.28 1.55
C SER A 248 9.79 -28.74 1.80
N SER A 249 9.14 -29.05 2.91
CA SER A 249 8.70 -30.38 3.26
C SER A 249 7.40 -30.35 4.02
N SER A 250 6.47 -31.20 3.64
CA SER A 250 5.19 -31.39 4.32
C SER A 250 4.89 -32.88 4.39
N PRO A 251 4.48 -33.42 5.56
CA PRO A 251 4.07 -34.83 5.67
C PRO A 251 2.93 -35.23 4.73
N GLU A 252 2.09 -34.25 4.33
CA GLU A 252 0.92 -34.49 3.49
C GLU A 252 1.24 -34.42 2.00
N PHE A 253 2.18 -33.52 1.59
CA PHE A 253 2.41 -33.20 0.18
C PHE A 253 3.78 -33.62 -0.33
N GLY A 254 4.71 -34.03 0.56
CA GLY A 254 6.05 -34.47 0.21
C GLY A 254 7.08 -33.33 0.28
N GLU A 255 8.11 -33.41 -0.57
CA GLU A 255 9.27 -32.50 -0.52
C GLU A 255 9.53 -31.85 -1.88
N ALA A 256 9.98 -30.62 -1.85
CA ALA A 256 10.48 -29.91 -3.02
C ALA A 256 11.82 -29.27 -2.70
N HIS A 257 12.70 -29.22 -3.69
CA HIS A 257 13.95 -28.50 -3.59
C HIS A 257 14.33 -27.88 -4.94
N GLU A 258 14.95 -26.72 -4.90
CA GLU A 258 15.46 -26.05 -6.09
C GLU A 258 16.74 -25.29 -5.75
N PRO A 259 17.90 -25.67 -6.33
CA PRO A 259 19.14 -24.96 -6.13
C PRO A 259 19.22 -23.70 -7.00
N ILE A 260 19.75 -22.63 -6.44
CA ILE A 260 20.06 -21.37 -7.10
C ILE A 260 21.56 -21.13 -6.98
N THR A 261 22.24 -21.00 -8.11
CA THR A 261 23.65 -20.61 -8.14
C THR A 261 23.76 -19.13 -7.77
N VAL A 262 24.62 -18.82 -6.81
CA VAL A 262 24.87 -17.48 -6.30
C VAL A 262 26.35 -17.25 -6.00
N ASP A 263 26.79 -16.02 -5.96
CA ASP A 263 28.13 -15.70 -5.47
C ASP A 263 28.12 -15.55 -3.94
N TYR A 264 28.17 -16.68 -3.26
CA TYR A 264 28.25 -16.73 -1.81
C TYR A 264 29.44 -17.55 -1.37
N SER A 265 30.27 -16.99 -0.49
CA SER A 265 31.48 -17.64 0.02
C SER A 265 31.54 -17.69 1.56
N GLY A 266 30.44 -17.31 2.21
CA GLY A 266 30.31 -17.36 3.66
C GLY A 266 30.15 -18.79 4.21
N PRO A 267 30.03 -18.94 5.54
CA PRO A 267 29.78 -20.22 6.19
C PRO A 267 28.40 -20.77 5.80
N SER A 268 28.25 -22.11 5.86
CA SER A 268 26.93 -22.73 5.67
C SER A 268 25.96 -22.21 6.73
N LEU A 269 24.75 -21.83 6.28
CA LEU A 269 23.68 -21.29 7.10
C LEU A 269 22.34 -21.83 6.62
N THR A 270 21.48 -22.21 7.57
CA THR A 270 20.11 -22.64 7.26
C THR A 270 19.11 -21.70 7.92
N ILE A 271 18.20 -21.12 7.14
CA ILE A 271 17.17 -20.23 7.64
C ILE A 271 15.81 -20.58 7.03
N CYS A 272 14.73 -20.36 7.79
CA CYS A 272 13.37 -20.64 7.32
C CYS A 272 12.58 -19.34 7.26
N PHE A 273 11.81 -19.16 6.19
CA PHE A 273 10.91 -18.03 5.99
C PHE A 273 9.50 -18.48 5.62
N ASN A 274 8.53 -17.67 5.91
CA ASN A 274 7.22 -17.79 5.26
C ASN A 274 7.38 -17.40 3.79
N ALA A 275 7.08 -18.31 2.87
CA ALA A 275 7.21 -18.09 1.43
C ALA A 275 6.43 -16.85 0.94
N GLN A 276 5.22 -16.63 1.51
CA GLN A 276 4.41 -15.47 1.13
C GLN A 276 5.10 -14.16 1.49
N TYR A 277 5.78 -14.09 2.64
CA TYR A 277 6.49 -12.88 3.04
C TYR A 277 7.65 -12.55 2.10
N VAL A 278 8.39 -13.58 1.67
CA VAL A 278 9.45 -13.42 0.65
C VAL A 278 8.85 -12.96 -0.68
N LEU A 279 7.77 -13.59 -1.13
CA LEU A 279 7.11 -13.27 -2.40
C LEU A 279 6.49 -11.88 -2.40
N ASP A 280 5.93 -11.40 -1.28
CA ASP A 280 5.34 -10.08 -1.19
C ASP A 280 6.37 -8.96 -1.46
N PHE A 281 7.58 -9.11 -0.93
CA PHE A 281 8.68 -8.21 -1.25
C PHE A 281 9.12 -8.32 -2.72
N LEU A 282 9.35 -9.55 -3.21
CA LEU A 282 9.82 -9.78 -4.58
C LEU A 282 8.83 -9.29 -5.64
N ASN A 283 7.54 -9.29 -5.34
CA ASN A 283 6.50 -8.82 -6.27
C ASN A 283 6.44 -7.29 -6.42
N VAL A 284 6.99 -6.52 -5.47
CA VAL A 284 6.93 -5.05 -5.49
C VAL A 284 8.29 -4.37 -5.71
N VAL A 285 9.38 -5.13 -5.60
CA VAL A 285 10.71 -4.60 -5.90
C VAL A 285 10.93 -4.58 -7.42
N GLU A 286 11.54 -3.50 -7.91
CA GLU A 286 11.73 -3.27 -9.35
C GLU A 286 13.15 -3.65 -9.82
N SER A 287 14.12 -3.68 -8.90
CA SER A 287 15.51 -4.05 -9.20
C SER A 287 15.60 -5.49 -9.71
N GLU A 288 16.46 -5.74 -10.66
CA GLU A 288 16.75 -7.07 -11.18
C GLU A 288 17.48 -7.94 -10.15
N ILE A 289 18.26 -7.33 -9.28
CA ILE A 289 19.02 -8.00 -8.22
C ILE A 289 18.47 -7.56 -6.86
N VAL A 290 18.35 -8.54 -5.96
CA VAL A 290 17.98 -8.34 -4.57
C VAL A 290 19.01 -8.97 -3.64
N ALA A 291 19.31 -8.31 -2.54
CA ALA A 291 20.20 -8.82 -1.51
C ALA A 291 19.39 -9.36 -0.32
N LEU A 292 19.82 -10.50 0.21
CA LEU A 292 19.37 -11.06 1.48
C LEU A 292 20.54 -10.97 2.47
N GLU A 293 20.36 -10.16 3.51
CA GLU A 293 21.35 -9.94 4.57
C GLU A 293 20.96 -10.74 5.82
N LEU A 294 21.90 -11.48 6.36
CA LEU A 294 21.71 -12.46 7.44
C LEU A 294 22.79 -12.30 8.51
N LYS A 295 22.46 -12.70 9.74
CA LYS A 295 23.43 -12.86 10.82
C LYS A 295 23.61 -14.36 11.16
N ASP A 296 22.53 -15.00 11.53
CA ASP A 296 22.49 -16.40 11.97
C ASP A 296 21.10 -17.00 11.62
N GLU A 297 20.84 -18.23 12.05
CA GLU A 297 19.67 -19.02 11.74
C GLU A 297 18.36 -18.53 12.39
N VAL A 298 18.44 -17.65 13.41
CA VAL A 298 17.31 -17.24 14.24
C VAL A 298 17.13 -15.72 14.31
N SER A 299 18.10 -14.94 13.82
CA SER A 299 18.01 -13.49 13.78
C SER A 299 17.19 -13.02 12.60
N GLN A 300 16.62 -11.82 12.71
CA GLN A 300 15.89 -11.20 11.62
C GLN A 300 16.77 -11.05 10.38
N ALA A 301 16.20 -11.40 9.24
CA ALA A 301 16.81 -11.17 7.94
C ALA A 301 16.34 -9.85 7.34
N VAL A 302 17.15 -9.28 6.48
CA VAL A 302 16.83 -8.07 5.72
C VAL A 302 16.91 -8.35 4.23
N MET A 303 15.89 -7.97 3.48
CA MET A 303 15.92 -7.95 2.04
C MET A 303 15.95 -6.52 1.52
N LYS A 304 16.77 -6.27 0.52
CA LYS A 304 16.94 -4.94 -0.11
C LYS A 304 17.07 -5.06 -1.62
N PRO A 305 16.62 -4.07 -2.40
CA PRO A 305 17.00 -3.96 -3.80
C PRO A 305 18.50 -3.61 -3.91
N VAL A 306 19.15 -4.11 -4.95
CA VAL A 306 20.52 -3.73 -5.31
C VAL A 306 20.46 -2.78 -6.49
N GLY A 307 21.17 -1.65 -6.40
CA GLY A 307 21.22 -0.66 -7.48
C GLY A 307 19.92 0.15 -7.67
N ALA A 308 19.09 0.23 -6.66
CA ALA A 308 17.90 1.10 -6.71
C ALA A 308 18.29 2.56 -6.56
N ASP A 309 17.80 3.40 -7.46
CA ASP A 309 18.05 4.84 -7.44
C ASP A 309 16.84 5.62 -6.92
N GLY A 310 17.11 6.66 -6.13
CA GLY A 310 16.13 7.64 -5.71
C GLY A 310 15.31 7.29 -4.47
N TYR A 311 15.45 6.08 -3.92
CA TYR A 311 14.81 5.67 -2.68
C TYR A 311 15.61 4.60 -1.92
N ASP A 312 15.44 4.57 -0.61
CA ASP A 312 15.93 3.50 0.25
C ASP A 312 14.78 2.55 0.62
N TYR A 313 14.98 1.25 0.40
CA TYR A 313 13.99 0.24 0.75
C TYR A 313 14.61 -0.85 1.62
N THR A 314 14.07 -1.00 2.81
CA THR A 314 14.47 -2.04 3.77
C THR A 314 13.25 -2.90 4.09
N TYR A 315 13.38 -4.20 3.91
CA TYR A 315 12.36 -5.17 4.26
C TYR A 315 12.92 -6.18 5.25
N VAL A 316 12.34 -6.22 6.46
CA VAL A 316 12.75 -7.13 7.54
C VAL A 316 11.78 -8.29 7.60
N ILE A 317 12.30 -9.53 7.67
CA ILE A 317 11.53 -10.76 7.90
C ILE A 317 12.00 -11.36 9.22
N MET A 318 11.02 -11.72 10.06
CA MET A 318 11.25 -12.31 11.38
C MET A 318 10.90 -13.79 11.38
#